data_d0de5168903da55b30c41ecec96024d3
#
_entry.id   d0de5168903da55b30c41ecec96024d3
#
_cell.length_a   1.000
_cell.length_b   1.000
_cell.length_c   1.000
_cell.angle_alpha   90.00
_cell.angle_beta   90.00
_cell.angle_gamma   90.00
#
_symmetry.space_group_name_H-M   'P 1'
#
loop_
_entity.id
_entity.type
_entity.pdbx_description
1 polymer ?
#
loop_
_entity_poly.entity_id
_entity_poly.type
_entity_poly.pdbx_seq_one_letter_code
_entity_poly.pdbx_strand_id
1 'polypeptide(L)'
;RMVAATSTSGLFMKEPGRVGDSPFIGSGFYCDARFGAAAATGLGEDIMRGCLSYETVSLMKSGRTPKEACEEALCGLSRRKLELGEDGGSISLIALSPQGAFGAATTLPVFPFAAGDASGASLYVTDHSDCPVLRLAMEKELEGEP
;
A
#
# COMPACT_ATOMS: atom_id res chain seq x y z
N ARG A 1 4.59 -9.82 20.14
CA ARG A 1 4.46 -8.36 19.94
C ARG A 1 4.60 -8.04 18.46
N MET A 2 3.85 -7.05 17.99
CA MET A 2 3.99 -6.51 16.64
C MET A 2 4.27 -5.02 16.74
N VAL A 3 5.01 -4.50 15.76
CA VAL A 3 5.32 -3.07 15.63
C VAL A 3 5.28 -2.72 14.16
N ALA A 4 4.74 -1.56 13.81
CA ALA A 4 4.88 -0.92 12.52
C ALA A 4 5.63 0.40 12.68
N ALA A 5 6.50 0.71 11.74
CA ALA A 5 7.28 1.94 11.75
C ALA A 5 7.55 2.39 10.31
N THR A 6 7.69 3.68 10.14
CA THR A 6 8.05 4.31 8.87
C THR A 6 9.15 5.36 9.10
N SER A 7 9.93 5.59 8.07
CA SER A 7 10.94 6.66 8.04
C SER A 7 11.02 7.22 6.62
N THR A 8 11.08 8.54 6.49
CA THR A 8 11.06 9.22 5.19
C THR A 8 11.75 10.57 5.25
N SER A 9 12.28 11.02 4.09
CA SER A 9 12.66 12.43 3.88
C SER A 9 11.50 13.24 3.26
N GLY A 10 10.35 12.63 3.03
CA GLY A 10 9.21 13.21 2.34
C GLY A 10 9.32 13.16 0.83
N LEU A 11 8.45 13.90 0.14
CA LEU A 11 8.43 13.99 -1.30
C LEU A 11 9.62 14.80 -1.82
N PHE A 12 10.21 14.37 -2.93
CA PHE A 12 11.27 15.13 -3.61
C PHE A 12 10.73 16.50 -4.05
N MET A 13 11.51 17.56 -3.80
CA MET A 13 11.15 18.96 -4.08
C MET A 13 9.80 19.41 -3.50
N LYS A 14 9.36 18.82 -2.39
CA LYS A 14 8.14 19.25 -1.71
C LYS A 14 8.22 20.71 -1.26
N GLU A 15 7.07 21.36 -1.21
CA GLU A 15 6.94 22.68 -0.61
C GLU A 15 7.33 22.68 0.88
N PRO A 16 7.93 23.78 1.39
CA PRO A 16 8.19 23.92 2.82
C PRO A 16 6.92 23.73 3.65
N GLY A 17 6.99 22.83 4.65
CA GLY A 17 5.85 22.52 5.51
C GLY A 17 4.97 21.36 5.04
N ARG A 18 5.17 20.83 3.83
CA ARG A 18 4.42 19.64 3.38
C ARG A 18 4.79 18.43 4.24
N VAL A 19 3.79 17.76 4.74
CA VAL A 19 3.88 16.51 5.49
C VAL A 19 3.07 15.44 4.73
N GLY A 20 3.68 14.29 4.47
CA GLY A 20 3.02 13.14 3.84
C GLY A 20 2.42 12.18 4.88
N ASP A 21 2.14 10.96 4.44
CA ASP A 21 1.51 9.88 5.19
C ASP A 21 2.34 9.33 6.36
N SER A 22 3.67 9.34 6.21
CA SER A 22 4.58 8.60 7.10
C SER A 22 4.43 8.88 8.60
N PRO A 23 4.17 10.12 9.10
CA PRO A 23 3.98 10.34 10.53
C PRO A 23 2.56 10.04 11.03
N PHE A 24 1.61 9.72 10.15
CA PHE A 24 0.21 9.54 10.53
C PHE A 24 -0.15 8.07 10.73
N ILE A 25 -0.53 7.74 11.97
CA ILE A 25 -1.07 6.43 12.32
C ILE A 25 -2.35 6.17 11.53
N GLY A 26 -2.44 4.99 10.91
CA GLY A 26 -3.54 4.60 10.04
C GLY A 26 -3.26 4.88 8.56
N SER A 27 -2.43 5.86 8.25
CA SER A 27 -2.05 6.21 6.87
C SER A 27 -0.74 5.53 6.47
N GLY A 28 0.40 6.07 6.89
CA GLY A 28 1.71 5.52 6.55
C GLY A 28 2.04 4.20 7.25
N PHE A 29 1.49 3.98 8.43
CA PHE A 29 1.61 2.73 9.18
C PHE A 29 0.43 2.51 10.12
N TYR A 30 0.16 1.24 10.41
CA TYR A 30 -0.81 0.83 11.43
C TYR A 30 -0.45 -0.55 12.00
N CYS A 31 -0.77 -0.77 13.27
CA CYS A 31 -0.56 -2.06 13.92
C CYS A 31 -1.64 -2.33 14.96
N ASP A 32 -2.31 -3.48 14.82
CA ASP A 32 -3.10 -4.12 15.87
C ASP A 32 -2.58 -5.55 16.05
N ALA A 33 -1.91 -5.83 17.17
CA ALA A 33 -1.24 -7.10 17.40
C ALA A 33 -2.16 -8.33 17.34
N ARG A 34 -3.48 -8.15 17.36
CA ARG A 34 -4.47 -9.22 17.20
C ARG A 34 -4.67 -9.61 15.73
N PHE A 35 -4.50 -8.67 14.82
CA PHE A 35 -4.87 -8.85 13.41
C PHE A 35 -3.70 -8.69 12.45
N GLY A 36 -2.80 -7.75 12.72
CA GLY A 36 -1.64 -7.56 11.88
C GLY A 36 -1.03 -6.16 11.96
N ALA A 37 -0.06 -5.94 11.09
CA ALA A 37 0.59 -4.66 10.87
C ALA A 37 0.70 -4.39 9.38
N ALA A 38 0.63 -3.11 9.00
CA ALA A 38 0.81 -2.67 7.64
C ALA A 38 1.60 -1.36 7.58
N ALA A 39 2.29 -1.15 6.46
CA ALA A 39 2.94 0.12 6.14
C ALA A 39 2.76 0.43 4.65
N ALA A 40 2.65 1.73 4.36
CA ALA A 40 2.45 2.25 3.02
C ALA A 40 3.57 3.21 2.63
N THR A 41 3.82 3.33 1.33
CA THR A 41 4.74 4.31 0.75
C THR A 41 4.25 4.73 -0.63
N GLY A 42 4.64 5.94 -1.05
CA GLY A 42 4.27 6.50 -2.35
C GLY A 42 3.72 7.91 -2.26
N LEU A 43 2.64 8.22 -3.00
CA LEU A 43 1.99 9.53 -2.91
C LEU A 43 1.22 9.65 -1.59
N GLY A 44 1.83 10.38 -0.64
CA GLY A 44 1.35 10.46 0.74
C GLY A 44 -0.07 11.00 0.89
N GLU A 45 -0.46 11.94 0.04
CA GLU A 45 -1.78 12.54 0.00
C GLU A 45 -2.87 11.50 -0.28
N ASP A 46 -2.63 10.59 -1.20
CA ASP A 46 -3.55 9.50 -1.53
C ASP A 46 -3.62 8.45 -0.41
N ILE A 47 -2.45 8.11 0.14
CA ILE A 47 -2.35 7.18 1.27
C ILE A 47 -3.13 7.71 2.49
N MET A 48 -3.03 9.02 2.76
CA MET A 48 -3.79 9.68 3.84
C MET A 48 -5.29 9.67 3.58
N ARG A 49 -5.73 10.00 2.36
CA ARG A 49 -7.15 9.97 1.96
C ARG A 49 -7.77 8.58 2.11
N GLY A 50 -6.97 7.54 1.89
CA GLY A 50 -7.37 6.13 2.03
C GLY A 50 -7.26 5.59 3.45
N CYS A 51 -6.56 6.26 4.39
CA CYS A 51 -6.14 5.66 5.66
C CYS A 51 -5.57 4.25 5.45
N LEU A 52 -4.69 4.12 4.47
CA LEU A 52 -4.49 2.88 3.72
C LEU A 52 -3.92 1.73 4.58
N SER A 53 -3.02 2.04 5.53
CA SER A 53 -2.49 1.03 6.45
C SER A 53 -3.55 0.54 7.44
N TYR A 54 -4.45 1.41 7.90
CA TYR A 54 -5.57 1.01 8.75
C TYR A 54 -6.56 0.13 7.98
N GLU A 55 -6.92 0.52 6.76
CA GLU A 55 -7.83 -0.24 5.90
C GLU A 55 -7.28 -1.66 5.66
N THR A 56 -5.99 -1.78 5.36
CA THR A 56 -5.32 -3.08 5.17
C THR A 56 -5.47 -3.96 6.42
N VAL A 57 -5.18 -3.45 7.62
CA VAL A 57 -5.33 -4.23 8.86
C VAL A 57 -6.80 -4.49 9.20
N SER A 58 -7.72 -3.60 8.83
CA SER A 58 -9.17 -3.81 8.95
C SER A 58 -9.66 -4.97 8.08
N LEU A 59 -9.15 -5.08 6.86
CA LEU A 59 -9.41 -6.21 5.97
C LEU A 59 -8.85 -7.52 6.53
N MET A 60 -7.64 -7.49 7.10
CA MET A 60 -7.08 -8.67 7.81
C MET A 60 -7.95 -9.07 9.01
N LYS A 61 -8.48 -8.10 9.76
CA LYS A 61 -9.46 -8.35 10.85
C LYS A 61 -10.72 -9.04 10.32
N SER A 62 -11.16 -8.75 9.10
CA SER A 62 -12.32 -9.41 8.45
C SER A 62 -11.99 -10.78 7.86
N GLY A 63 -10.76 -11.28 8.01
CA GLY A 63 -10.33 -12.63 7.60
C GLY A 63 -9.55 -12.69 6.30
N ARG A 64 -9.17 -11.55 5.71
CA ARG A 64 -8.26 -11.53 4.53
C ARG A 64 -6.84 -11.93 4.93
N THR A 65 -6.16 -12.62 4.05
CA THR A 65 -4.71 -12.79 4.15
C THR A 65 -3.99 -11.44 3.98
N PRO A 66 -2.73 -11.28 4.44
CA PRO A 66 -2.00 -10.03 4.22
C PRO A 66 -1.91 -9.60 2.76
N LYS A 67 -1.74 -10.56 1.82
CA LYS A 67 -1.71 -10.28 0.39
C LYS A 67 -3.06 -9.75 -0.10
N GLU A 68 -4.15 -10.50 0.12
CA GLU A 68 -5.51 -10.09 -0.26
C GLU A 68 -5.90 -8.73 0.33
N ALA A 69 -5.51 -8.47 1.58
CA ALA A 69 -5.79 -7.21 2.25
C ALA A 69 -5.06 -6.02 1.61
N CYS A 70 -3.78 -6.19 1.24
CA CYS A 70 -3.04 -5.16 0.49
C CYS A 70 -3.67 -4.89 -0.88
N GLU A 71 -4.00 -5.94 -1.62
CA GLU A 71 -4.62 -5.84 -2.94
C GLU A 71 -6.00 -5.17 -2.89
N GLU A 72 -6.87 -5.61 -1.97
CA GLU A 72 -8.22 -5.07 -1.83
C GLU A 72 -8.22 -3.60 -1.39
N ALA A 73 -7.36 -3.22 -0.43
CA ALA A 73 -7.21 -1.85 0.02
C ALA A 73 -6.71 -0.93 -1.10
N LEU A 74 -5.69 -1.36 -1.84
CA LEU A 74 -5.12 -0.59 -2.94
C LEU A 74 -6.10 -0.46 -4.11
N CYS A 75 -6.75 -1.54 -4.50
CA CYS A 75 -7.77 -1.53 -5.56
C CYS A 75 -8.97 -0.65 -5.18
N GLY A 76 -9.41 -0.67 -3.93
CA GLY A 76 -10.48 0.19 -3.42
C GLY A 76 -10.14 1.67 -3.52
N LEU A 77 -8.92 2.05 -3.18
CA LEU A 77 -8.45 3.44 -3.33
C LEU A 77 -8.35 3.83 -4.82
N SER A 78 -7.75 2.99 -5.65
CA SER A 78 -7.60 3.24 -7.09
C SER A 78 -8.94 3.40 -7.79
N ARG A 79 -9.93 2.59 -7.44
CA ARG A 79 -11.30 2.70 -7.97
C ARG A 79 -11.94 4.03 -7.61
N ARG A 80 -11.85 4.45 -6.34
CA ARG A 80 -12.39 5.75 -5.90
C ARG A 80 -11.76 6.93 -6.64
N LYS A 81 -10.46 6.87 -6.90
CA LYS A 81 -9.77 7.91 -7.68
C LYS A 81 -10.27 7.96 -9.12
N LEU A 82 -10.41 6.82 -9.78
CA LEU A 82 -10.97 6.74 -11.14
C LEU A 82 -12.39 7.31 -11.21
N GLU A 83 -13.25 6.98 -10.23
CA GLU A 83 -14.62 7.51 -10.14
C GLU A 83 -14.65 9.05 -9.98
N LEU A 84 -13.61 9.63 -9.39
CA LEU A 84 -13.45 11.08 -9.22
C LEU A 84 -12.72 11.74 -10.39
N GLY A 85 -12.30 10.99 -11.41
CA GLY A 85 -11.51 11.52 -12.52
C GLY A 85 -10.10 11.97 -12.13
N GLU A 86 -9.55 11.36 -11.08
CA GLU A 86 -8.21 11.68 -10.57
C GLU A 86 -7.18 10.66 -11.08
N ASP A 87 -6.00 11.13 -11.44
CA ASP A 87 -4.88 10.27 -11.82
C ASP A 87 -4.40 9.39 -10.66
N GLY A 88 -3.97 8.17 -10.98
CA GLY A 88 -3.37 7.25 -10.03
C GLY A 88 -1.99 7.73 -9.55
N GLY A 89 -1.77 7.80 -8.23
CA GLY A 89 -0.44 7.99 -7.65
C GLY A 89 0.31 6.66 -7.53
N SER A 90 1.65 6.74 -7.48
CA SER A 90 2.47 5.58 -7.15
C SER A 90 2.30 5.24 -5.67
N ILE A 91 1.77 4.05 -5.37
CA ILE A 91 1.51 3.57 -4.01
C ILE A 91 1.97 2.13 -3.89
N SER A 92 2.59 1.80 -2.78
CA SER A 92 2.95 0.43 -2.42
C SER A 92 2.59 0.16 -0.96
N LEU A 93 2.17 -1.07 -0.69
CA LEU A 93 1.77 -1.56 0.62
C LEU A 93 2.51 -2.83 0.98
N ILE A 94 2.83 -2.98 2.24
CA ILE A 94 3.25 -4.25 2.83
C ILE A 94 2.41 -4.55 4.07
N ALA A 95 2.14 -5.82 4.34
CA ALA A 95 1.44 -6.26 5.54
C ALA A 95 2.03 -7.55 6.10
N LEU A 96 1.87 -7.71 7.41
CA LEU A 96 2.34 -8.87 8.17
C LEU A 96 1.25 -9.32 9.15
N SER A 97 0.94 -10.61 9.17
CA SER A 97 0.01 -11.20 10.14
C SER A 97 0.73 -11.58 11.45
N PRO A 98 -0.02 -11.78 12.55
CA PRO A 98 0.56 -12.28 13.82
C PRO A 98 1.20 -13.66 13.70
N GLN A 99 0.86 -14.44 12.70
CA GLN A 99 1.38 -15.78 12.43
C GLN A 99 2.62 -15.77 11.53
N GLY A 100 3.08 -14.59 11.08
CA GLY A 100 4.25 -14.44 10.22
C GLY A 100 3.96 -14.51 8.72
N ALA A 101 2.71 -14.70 8.28
CA ALA A 101 2.36 -14.54 6.87
C ALA A 101 2.47 -13.05 6.50
N PHE A 102 2.99 -12.79 5.31
CA PHE A 102 3.17 -11.43 4.80
C PHE A 102 2.57 -11.29 3.39
N GLY A 103 2.39 -10.06 2.95
CA GLY A 103 1.92 -9.72 1.62
C GLY A 103 2.30 -8.30 1.26
N ALA A 104 2.22 -8.02 -0.04
CA ALA A 104 2.47 -6.69 -0.60
C ALA A 104 1.55 -6.47 -1.80
N ALA A 105 1.28 -5.19 -2.10
CA ALA A 105 0.62 -4.76 -3.32
C ALA A 105 1.18 -3.40 -3.76
N THR A 106 1.11 -3.10 -5.05
CA THR A 106 1.64 -1.86 -5.63
C THR A 106 0.86 -1.42 -6.86
N THR A 107 0.85 -0.11 -7.13
CA THR A 107 0.44 0.46 -8.41
C THR A 107 1.62 0.59 -9.37
N LEU A 108 2.84 0.31 -8.93
CA LEU A 108 4.05 0.38 -9.74
C LEU A 108 4.23 -0.90 -10.58
N PRO A 109 4.91 -0.80 -11.74
CA PRO A 109 5.29 -2.00 -12.50
C PRO A 109 6.16 -2.97 -11.72
N VAL A 110 6.95 -2.47 -10.75
CA VAL A 110 7.83 -3.28 -9.90
C VAL A 110 7.93 -2.64 -8.52
N PHE A 111 7.75 -3.43 -7.47
CA PHE A 111 8.00 -3.02 -6.09
C PHE A 111 8.79 -4.11 -5.36
N PRO A 112 10.08 -3.89 -5.09
CA PRO A 112 10.88 -4.80 -4.27
C PRO A 112 10.62 -4.54 -2.77
N PHE A 113 10.52 -5.62 -1.99
CA PHE A 113 10.45 -5.57 -0.54
C PHE A 113 11.20 -6.76 0.06
N ALA A 114 11.56 -6.67 1.33
CA ALA A 114 12.25 -7.73 2.04
C ALA A 114 11.35 -8.31 3.15
N ALA A 115 11.40 -9.62 3.33
CA ALA A 115 10.84 -10.30 4.47
C ALA A 115 11.88 -11.27 5.06
N GLY A 116 11.89 -11.40 6.38
CA GLY A 116 12.87 -12.24 7.06
C GLY A 116 12.37 -12.76 8.40
N ASP A 117 13.04 -13.79 8.87
CA ASP A 117 12.86 -14.42 10.17
C ASP A 117 14.22 -14.74 10.83
N ALA A 118 14.22 -15.59 11.85
CA ALA A 118 15.45 -15.99 12.55
C ALA A 118 16.46 -16.75 11.65
N SER A 119 16.04 -17.28 10.52
CA SER A 119 16.90 -18.01 9.56
C SER A 119 17.55 -17.09 8.52
N GLY A 120 17.04 -15.88 8.34
CA GLY A 120 17.56 -14.91 7.39
C GLY A 120 16.49 -14.04 6.77
N ALA A 121 16.91 -13.23 5.79
CA ALA A 121 16.02 -12.37 5.02
C ALA A 121 16.12 -12.67 3.52
N SER A 122 14.99 -12.53 2.83
CA SER A 122 14.90 -12.69 1.37
C SER A 122 14.28 -11.45 0.74
N LEU A 123 14.68 -11.18 -0.47
CA LEU A 123 14.10 -10.11 -1.30
C LEU A 123 12.96 -10.70 -2.13
N TYR A 124 11.84 -10.01 -2.13
CA TYR A 124 10.64 -10.32 -2.91
C TYR A 124 10.33 -9.18 -3.86
N VAL A 125 9.56 -9.49 -4.90
CA VAL A 125 9.09 -8.50 -5.87
C VAL A 125 7.58 -8.72 -6.06
N THR A 126 6.82 -7.64 -6.07
CA THR A 126 5.43 -7.61 -6.50
C THR A 126 5.24 -6.57 -7.59
N ASP A 127 4.18 -6.67 -8.36
CA ASP A 127 3.81 -5.76 -9.43
C ASP A 127 2.31 -5.40 -9.36
N HIS A 128 1.86 -4.56 -10.27
CA HIS A 128 0.47 -4.08 -10.34
C HIS A 128 -0.51 -5.07 -10.97
N SER A 129 -0.06 -6.25 -11.39
CA SER A 129 -0.87 -7.20 -12.19
C SER A 129 -2.08 -7.77 -11.43
N ASP A 130 -2.05 -7.71 -10.11
CA ASP A 130 -3.10 -8.27 -9.24
C ASP A 130 -4.27 -7.29 -8.98
N CYS A 131 -4.21 -6.05 -9.51
CA CYS A 131 -5.31 -5.09 -9.41
C CYS A 131 -6.04 -4.89 -10.76
N PRO A 132 -7.23 -5.49 -10.97
CA PRO A 132 -7.95 -5.39 -12.24
C PRO A 132 -8.30 -3.94 -12.65
N VAL A 133 -8.51 -3.06 -11.70
CA VAL A 133 -8.83 -1.64 -11.94
C VAL A 133 -7.65 -0.91 -12.57
N LEU A 134 -6.44 -1.18 -12.09
CA LEU A 134 -5.21 -0.60 -12.64
C LEU A 134 -4.92 -1.14 -14.04
N ARG A 135 -5.19 -2.41 -14.27
CA ARG A 135 -5.02 -3.04 -15.59
C ARG A 135 -5.89 -2.39 -16.64
N LEU A 136 -7.17 -2.15 -16.34
CA LEU A 136 -8.12 -1.46 -17.24
C LEU A 136 -7.73 0.00 -17.51
N ALA A 137 -7.17 0.72 -16.53
CA ALA A 137 -6.71 2.09 -16.71
C ALA A 137 -5.50 2.14 -17.65
N MET A 138 -4.52 1.25 -17.47
CA MET A 138 -3.34 1.17 -18.33
C MET A 138 -3.67 0.74 -19.76
N GLU A 139 -4.64 -0.17 -19.95
CA GLU A 139 -5.10 -0.57 -21.28
C GLU A 139 -5.71 0.62 -22.05
N LYS A 140 -6.51 1.46 -21.39
CA LYS A 140 -7.07 2.69 -21.98
C LYS A 140 -6.00 3.72 -22.37
N GLU A 141 -4.98 3.90 -21.55
CA GLU A 141 -3.84 4.79 -21.89
C GLU A 141 -3.04 4.29 -23.09
N LEU A 142 -2.89 2.96 -23.24
CA LEU A 142 -2.21 2.34 -24.38
C LEU A 142 -3.04 2.38 -25.67
N GLU A 143 -4.36 2.35 -25.59
CA GLU A 143 -5.28 2.44 -26.73
C GLU A 143 -5.53 3.86 -27.22
N GLY A 144 -5.02 4.88 -26.51
CA GLY A 144 -5.02 6.27 -26.93
C GLY A 144 -6.43 6.92 -26.97
N GLU A 145 -7.36 6.44 -26.15
CA GLU A 145 -8.64 7.13 -25.96
C GLU A 145 -8.45 8.35 -25.03
N PRO A 146 -8.95 9.54 -25.46
CA PRO A 146 -8.84 10.77 -24.70
C PRO A 146 -9.69 10.78 -23.43
#